data_aa27d9a512661ba95186e876e0e7507b
#
_entry.id   aa27d9a512661ba95186e876e0e7507b
#
_cell.length_a   1.000
_cell.length_b   1.000
_cell.length_c   1.000
_cell.angle_alpha   90.00
_cell.angle_beta   90.00
_cell.angle_gamma   90.00
#
_symmetry.space_group_name_H-M   'P 1'
#
loop_
_entity.id
_entity.type
_entity.pdbx_description
1 polymer ?
#
loop_
_entity_poly.entity_id
_entity_poly.type
_entity_poly.pdbx_seq_one_letter_code
_entity_poly.pdbx_strand_id
1 'polypeptide(L)'
;VIDLGTNSTESCDYPVYGEKVGRAVASGEADLGIAICGTGVGISLAANKVKGIRACVCSEPYTAKLSRMHNNSNILAFGARVVGSELAKMIVDEWLGASFEGGRHQRRVDMIMDIENK
;
A
#
# COMPACT_ATOMS: atom_id res chain seq x y z
N VAL A 1 -7.30 -12.77 6.48
CA VAL A 1 -6.35 -12.48 5.40
C VAL A 1 -6.87 -13.03 4.08
N ILE A 2 -6.85 -12.20 3.05
CA ILE A 2 -7.26 -12.58 1.70
C ILE A 2 -6.00 -12.56 0.82
N ASP A 3 -5.68 -13.69 0.18
CA ASP A 3 -4.54 -13.78 -0.74
C ASP A 3 -5.03 -13.58 -2.17
N LEU A 4 -4.64 -12.46 -2.78
CA LEU A 4 -4.99 -12.09 -4.15
C LEU A 4 -3.81 -12.31 -5.12
N GLY A 5 -2.73 -12.91 -4.66
CA GLY A 5 -1.51 -13.07 -5.43
C GLY A 5 -1.54 -14.24 -6.41
N THR A 6 -0.42 -14.42 -7.10
CA THR A 6 -0.24 -15.53 -8.02
C THR A 6 0.28 -16.76 -7.27
N ASN A 7 -0.12 -17.94 -7.75
CA ASN A 7 0.40 -19.23 -7.27
C ASN A 7 1.38 -19.85 -8.27
N SER A 8 1.74 -19.12 -9.32
CA SER A 8 2.66 -19.57 -10.37
C SER A 8 4.05 -18.96 -10.17
N THR A 9 5.10 -19.69 -10.58
CA THR A 9 6.45 -19.17 -10.63
C THR A 9 6.72 -18.42 -11.94
N GLU A 10 5.78 -18.45 -12.87
CA GLU A 10 5.92 -17.74 -14.14
C GLU A 10 5.78 -16.23 -13.92
N SER A 11 6.40 -15.47 -14.85
CA SER A 11 6.26 -14.01 -14.86
C SER A 11 4.80 -13.61 -15.00
N CYS A 12 4.38 -12.60 -14.26
CA CYS A 12 3.02 -12.09 -14.34
C CYS A 12 3.05 -10.56 -14.41
N ASP A 13 1.99 -9.98 -14.96
CA ASP A 13 1.85 -8.53 -15.05
C ASP A 13 1.38 -7.98 -13.72
N TYR A 14 2.28 -7.30 -13.00
CA TYR A 14 2.00 -6.77 -11.67
C TYR A 14 0.82 -5.79 -11.63
N PRO A 15 0.49 -5.00 -12.68
CA PRO A 15 -0.66 -4.09 -12.62
C PRO A 15 -1.98 -4.80 -12.35
N VAL A 16 -2.13 -6.04 -12.83
CA VAL A 16 -3.33 -6.86 -12.57
C VAL A 16 -3.52 -7.04 -11.06
N TYR A 17 -2.44 -7.35 -10.35
CA TYR A 17 -2.48 -7.57 -8.91
C TYR A 17 -2.57 -6.27 -8.11
N GLY A 18 -1.92 -5.22 -8.60
CA GLY A 18 -2.06 -3.89 -8.01
C GLY A 18 -3.50 -3.40 -8.06
N GLU A 19 -4.17 -3.60 -9.18
CA GLU A 19 -5.58 -3.25 -9.31
C GLU A 19 -6.45 -4.10 -8.40
N LYS A 20 -6.22 -5.41 -8.33
CA LYS A 20 -7.00 -6.31 -7.47
C LYS A 20 -6.95 -5.88 -6.01
N VAL A 21 -5.76 -5.63 -5.47
CA VAL A 21 -5.64 -5.22 -4.07
C VAL A 21 -6.26 -3.83 -3.88
N GLY A 22 -6.08 -2.93 -4.83
CA GLY A 22 -6.68 -1.60 -4.77
C GLY A 22 -8.20 -1.66 -4.70
N ARG A 23 -8.82 -2.47 -5.56
CA ARG A 23 -10.29 -2.60 -5.57
C ARG A 23 -10.81 -3.31 -4.33
N ALA A 24 -10.09 -4.30 -3.80
CA ALA A 24 -10.49 -4.98 -2.57
C ALA A 24 -10.52 -4.01 -1.38
N VAL A 25 -9.53 -3.13 -1.28
CA VAL A 25 -9.48 -2.12 -0.21
C VAL A 25 -10.52 -1.02 -0.46
N ALA A 26 -10.63 -0.53 -1.68
CA ALA A 26 -11.57 0.55 -2.02
C ALA A 26 -13.03 0.14 -1.81
N SER A 27 -13.36 -1.12 -2.06
CA SER A 27 -14.73 -1.64 -1.89
C SER A 27 -15.08 -2.01 -0.46
N GLY A 28 -14.10 -2.03 0.45
CA GLY A 28 -14.30 -2.47 1.83
C GLY A 28 -14.23 -3.97 2.04
N GLU A 29 -13.92 -4.76 0.99
CA GLU A 29 -13.68 -6.20 1.14
C GLU A 29 -12.51 -6.46 2.09
N ALA A 30 -11.49 -5.58 2.05
CA ALA A 30 -10.39 -5.57 2.99
C ALA A 30 -10.23 -4.16 3.55
N ASP A 31 -9.74 -4.05 4.78
CA ASP A 31 -9.49 -2.76 5.41
C ASP A 31 -8.17 -2.14 4.94
N LEU A 32 -7.16 -2.97 4.77
CA LEU A 32 -5.81 -2.59 4.38
C LEU A 32 -5.28 -3.62 3.39
N GLY A 33 -4.29 -3.21 2.60
CA GLY A 33 -3.66 -4.09 1.62
C GLY A 33 -2.15 -4.05 1.68
N ILE A 34 -1.52 -5.14 1.28
CA ILE A 34 -0.06 -5.23 1.11
C ILE A 34 0.20 -5.73 -0.31
N ALA A 35 1.05 -5.00 -1.04
CA ALA A 35 1.36 -5.30 -2.43
C ALA A 35 2.88 -5.45 -2.60
N ILE A 36 3.28 -6.56 -3.19
CA ILE A 36 4.70 -6.90 -3.33
C ILE A 36 5.00 -7.20 -4.80
N CYS A 37 6.03 -6.56 -5.35
CA CYS A 37 6.59 -6.92 -6.65
C CYS A 37 8.11 -6.83 -6.56
N GLY A 38 8.82 -6.73 -7.67
CA GLY A 38 10.29 -6.67 -7.64
C GLY A 38 10.84 -5.50 -6.84
N THR A 39 10.32 -4.30 -7.07
CA THR A 39 10.73 -3.08 -6.36
C THR A 39 9.63 -2.50 -5.47
N GLY A 40 8.39 -2.90 -5.67
CA GLY A 40 7.24 -2.31 -5.01
C GLY A 40 6.70 -1.06 -5.73
N VAL A 41 7.50 -0.48 -6.62
CA VAL A 41 7.14 0.79 -7.28
C VAL A 41 5.98 0.62 -8.25
N GLY A 42 6.11 -0.30 -9.21
CA GLY A 42 5.07 -0.47 -10.23
C GLY A 42 3.74 -0.89 -9.66
N ILE A 43 3.74 -1.81 -8.72
CA ILE A 43 2.48 -2.29 -8.13
C ILE A 43 1.80 -1.20 -7.29
N SER A 44 2.59 -0.32 -6.65
CA SER A 44 2.02 0.82 -5.91
C SER A 44 1.40 1.84 -6.86
N LEU A 45 2.05 2.09 -8.01
CA LEU A 45 1.50 2.99 -9.03
C LEU A 45 0.16 2.46 -9.55
N ALA A 46 0.09 1.16 -9.84
CA ALA A 46 -1.15 0.54 -10.31
C ALA A 46 -2.27 0.65 -9.26
N ALA A 47 -1.97 0.32 -8.01
CA ALA A 47 -2.95 0.41 -6.93
C ALA A 47 -3.47 1.84 -6.77
N ASN A 48 -2.61 2.84 -6.88
CA ASN A 48 -2.98 4.25 -6.74
C ASN A 48 -3.88 4.77 -7.88
N LYS A 49 -4.01 4.03 -8.98
CA LYS A 49 -4.97 4.40 -10.03
C LYS A 49 -6.42 4.09 -9.63
N VAL A 50 -6.62 3.30 -8.61
CA VAL A 50 -7.96 3.00 -8.10
C VAL A 50 -8.37 4.12 -7.14
N LYS A 51 -9.56 4.70 -7.36
CA LYS A 51 -10.07 5.78 -6.48
C LYS A 51 -10.18 5.28 -5.04
N GLY A 52 -9.78 6.12 -4.10
CA GLY A 52 -9.81 5.80 -2.68
C GLY A 52 -8.54 5.18 -2.14
N ILE A 53 -7.54 4.93 -2.99
CA ILE A 53 -6.31 4.25 -2.59
C ILE A 53 -5.18 5.26 -2.36
N ARG A 54 -4.49 5.06 -1.24
CA ARG A 54 -3.24 5.75 -0.89
C ARG A 54 -2.21 4.68 -0.61
N ALA A 55 -1.60 4.17 -1.68
CA ALA A 55 -0.55 3.16 -1.61
C ALA A 55 0.81 3.85 -1.46
N CYS A 56 1.60 3.38 -0.54
CA CYS A 56 2.94 3.89 -0.29
C CYS A 56 3.96 2.77 -0.44
N VAL A 57 4.96 2.97 -1.30
CA VAL A 57 6.08 2.04 -1.41
C VAL A 57 7.12 2.43 -0.37
N CYS A 58 7.49 1.48 0.49
CA CYS A 58 8.43 1.71 1.59
C CYS A 58 9.50 0.64 1.61
N SER A 59 10.75 1.03 1.83
CA SER A 59 11.86 0.10 1.97
C SER A 59 12.49 0.12 3.36
N GLU A 60 11.85 0.83 4.32
CA GLU A 60 12.30 0.85 5.71
C GLU A 60 11.09 1.15 6.63
N PRO A 61 11.20 0.76 7.93
CA PRO A 61 10.04 0.81 8.83
C PRO A 61 9.56 2.23 9.20
N TYR A 62 10.47 3.20 9.27
CA TYR A 62 10.13 4.55 9.70
C TYR A 62 9.12 5.20 8.74
N THR A 63 9.42 5.18 7.44
CA THR A 63 8.52 5.74 6.42
C THR A 63 7.18 5.00 6.39
N ALA A 64 7.22 3.67 6.55
CA ALA A 64 6.01 2.87 6.61
C ALA A 64 5.10 3.30 7.77
N LYS A 65 5.69 3.43 8.96
CA LYS A 65 4.96 3.88 10.15
C LYS A 65 4.34 5.26 9.92
N LEU A 66 5.14 6.23 9.44
CA LEU A 66 4.65 7.59 9.23
C LEU A 66 3.62 7.67 8.11
N SER A 67 3.69 6.81 7.10
CA SER A 67 2.66 6.78 6.06
C SER A 67 1.27 6.46 6.62
N ARG A 68 1.22 5.61 7.67
CA ARG A 68 -0.03 5.37 8.38
C ARG A 68 -0.41 6.57 9.26
N MET A 69 0.51 7.02 10.07
CA MET A 69 0.26 8.09 11.06
C MET A 69 -0.14 9.40 10.42
N HIS A 70 0.49 9.76 9.32
CA HIS A 70 0.33 11.08 8.69
C HIS A 70 -0.50 11.07 7.41
N ASN A 71 -0.40 10.01 6.61
CA ASN A 71 -1.03 9.99 5.29
C ASN A 71 -2.21 9.02 5.21
N ASN A 72 -2.50 8.32 6.30
CA ASN A 72 -3.56 7.32 6.35
C ASN A 72 -3.47 6.37 5.15
N SER A 73 -2.24 5.91 4.85
CA SER A 73 -2.03 4.98 3.75
C SER A 73 -2.83 3.70 4.00
N ASN A 74 -3.48 3.21 2.96
CA ASN A 74 -4.30 2.00 3.08
C ASN A 74 -3.73 0.80 2.31
N ILE A 75 -2.66 1.02 1.56
CA ILE A 75 -1.88 -0.05 0.95
C ILE A 75 -0.40 0.22 1.17
N LEU A 76 0.29 -0.80 1.70
CA LEU A 76 1.75 -0.80 1.82
C LEU A 76 2.31 -1.60 0.65
N ALA A 77 3.31 -1.07 -0.03
CA ALA A 77 4.01 -1.80 -1.08
C ALA A 77 5.50 -1.86 -0.77
N PHE A 78 6.12 -2.96 -1.16
CA PHE A 78 7.58 -3.07 -1.08
C PHE A 78 8.09 -4.07 -2.12
N GLY A 79 9.40 -4.10 -2.30
CA GLY A 79 10.04 -4.91 -3.32
C GLY A 79 10.74 -6.13 -2.74
N ALA A 80 10.40 -7.31 -3.24
CA ALA A 80 11.03 -8.56 -2.81
C ALA A 80 12.51 -8.62 -3.19
N ARG A 81 12.93 -7.85 -4.19
CA ARG A 81 14.35 -7.74 -4.59
C ARG A 81 15.10 -6.67 -3.81
N VAL A 82 14.39 -5.82 -3.08
CA VAL A 82 14.98 -4.67 -2.38
C VAL A 82 15.13 -4.96 -0.89
N VAL A 83 14.12 -5.58 -0.27
CA VAL A 83 14.12 -5.85 1.17
C VAL A 83 14.16 -7.34 1.43
N GLY A 84 15.00 -7.75 2.39
CA GLY A 84 15.02 -9.12 2.87
C GLY A 84 13.82 -9.43 3.74
N SER A 85 13.60 -10.71 4.02
CA SER A 85 12.40 -11.16 4.74
C SER A 85 12.27 -10.57 6.14
N GLU A 86 13.36 -10.42 6.87
CA GLU A 86 13.32 -9.86 8.22
C GLU A 86 12.99 -8.37 8.21
N LEU A 87 13.59 -7.63 7.28
CA LEU A 87 13.26 -6.22 7.11
C LEU A 87 11.81 -6.04 6.66
N ALA A 88 11.33 -6.88 5.75
CA ALA A 88 9.95 -6.85 5.30
C ALA A 88 8.97 -7.03 6.48
N LYS A 89 9.27 -7.96 7.38
CA LYS A 89 8.46 -8.16 8.58
C LYS A 89 8.43 -6.93 9.48
N MET A 90 9.57 -6.26 9.66
CA MET A 90 9.63 -5.03 10.44
C MET A 90 8.80 -3.92 9.80
N ILE A 91 8.89 -3.78 8.48
CA ILE A 91 8.12 -2.78 7.74
C ILE A 91 6.61 -3.01 7.94
N VAL A 92 6.17 -4.25 7.76
CA VAL A 92 4.76 -4.64 7.92
C VAL A 92 4.30 -4.41 9.36
N ASP A 93 5.09 -4.82 10.34
CA ASP A 93 4.73 -4.69 11.76
C ASP A 93 4.57 -3.21 12.16
N GLU A 94 5.48 -2.35 11.76
CA GLU A 94 5.39 -0.92 12.05
C GLU A 94 4.20 -0.28 11.35
N TRP A 95 3.92 -0.68 10.11
CA TRP A 95 2.79 -0.16 9.36
C TRP A 95 1.46 -0.59 9.97
N LEU A 96 1.29 -1.87 10.26
CA LEU A 96 0.05 -2.40 10.85
C LEU A 96 -0.16 -1.91 12.29
N GLY A 97 0.93 -1.67 13.03
CA GLY A 97 0.85 -1.22 14.42
C GLY A 97 0.57 0.27 14.59
N ALA A 98 0.66 1.06 13.53
CA ALA A 98 0.44 2.50 13.59
C ALA A 98 -1.03 2.85 13.36
N SER A 99 -1.44 4.02 13.85
CA SER A 99 -2.79 4.54 13.67
C SER A 99 -2.74 5.96 13.12
N PHE A 100 -3.71 6.32 12.29
CA PHE A 100 -3.78 7.66 11.73
C PHE A 100 -4.05 8.69 12.84
N GLU A 101 -3.20 9.71 12.91
CA GLU A 101 -3.32 10.74 13.94
C GLU A 101 -4.46 11.73 13.69
N GLY A 102 -4.88 11.90 12.45
CA GLY A 102 -5.90 12.90 12.11
C GLY A 102 -5.36 14.33 12.27
N GLY A 103 -6.13 15.19 12.92
CA GLY A 103 -5.74 16.56 13.16
C GLY A 103 -5.36 17.30 11.88
N ARG A 104 -4.21 17.98 11.88
CA ARG A 104 -3.71 18.71 10.71
C ARG A 104 -3.46 17.82 9.50
N HIS A 105 -3.19 16.52 9.72
CA HIS A 105 -2.93 15.58 8.64
C HIS A 105 -4.19 15.26 7.85
N GLN A 106 -5.34 15.27 8.50
CA GLN A 106 -6.62 14.99 7.84
C GLN A 106 -6.89 15.95 6.70
N ARG A 107 -6.64 17.25 6.90
CA ARG A 107 -6.84 18.24 5.84
C ARG A 107 -6.01 17.95 4.61
N ARG A 108 -4.74 17.55 4.82
CA ARG A 108 -3.83 17.24 3.71
C ARG A 108 -4.21 15.95 3.00
N VAL A 109 -4.65 14.94 3.73
CA VAL A 109 -5.17 13.72 3.13
C VAL A 109 -6.39 14.04 2.28
N ASP A 110 -7.31 14.85 2.80
CA ASP A 110 -8.50 15.26 2.05
C ASP A 110 -8.11 15.99 0.75
N MET A 111 -7.11 16.86 0.79
CA MET A 111 -6.61 17.55 -0.39
C MET A 111 -6.05 16.58 -1.44
N ILE A 112 -5.33 15.54 -1.00
CA ILE A 112 -4.85 14.49 -1.90
C ILE A 112 -6.03 13.77 -2.56
N MET A 113 -7.03 13.40 -1.75
CA MET A 113 -8.18 12.66 -2.26
C MET A 113 -9.06 13.51 -3.20
N ASP A 114 -9.13 14.82 -2.97
CA ASP A 114 -9.88 15.73 -3.84
C ASP A 114 -9.34 15.76 -5.28
N ILE A 115 -8.05 15.45 -5.45
CA ILE A 115 -7.44 15.42 -6.79
C ILE A 115 -8.12 14.38 -7.68
N GLU A 116 -8.60 13.28 -7.12
CA GLU A 116 -9.29 12.22 -7.87
C GLU A 116 -10.60 12.71 -8.52
N ASN A 117 -11.16 13.78 -7.99
CA ASN A 117 -12.47 14.28 -8.41
C ASN A 117 -12.39 15.59 -9.24
N LYS A 118 -11.18 15.96 -9.63
CA LYS A 118 -10.98 17.17 -10.46
C LYS A 118 -11.14 16.91 -11.93
#